data_5f3dceef840fcc8ccb3f66f25f7d2e66
#
_entry.id   5f3dceef840fcc8ccb3f66f25f7d2e66
#
_cell.length_a   1.000
_cell.length_b   1.000
_cell.length_c   1.000
_cell.angle_alpha   90.00
_cell.angle_beta   90.00
_cell.angle_gamma   90.00
#
_symmetry.space_group_name_H-M   'P 1'
#
loop_
_entity.id
_entity.type
_entity.pdbx_description
1 polymer ?
#
loop_
_entity_poly.entity_id
_entity_poly.type
_entity_poly.pdbx_seq_one_letter_code
_entity_poly.pdbx_strand_id
1 'polypeptide(L)'
;PSLHGQSMAHAIGAALAKAGWPVVSGLAEGIDGAAHRGCLAAGGRPVAVLGTPLERVYPRHHAELQRQVGVSGLLVSEHGPGAPVKAGHFAARNRLQVVLASGVVLVECPLKSGALLSTELAWREQLPLWVVPADAGKASAAGSNRLLAQGRSVLLDPADLIRQLGPGPLAALGPAEAAGPRRLAAVRPDLELMVAVGQGASLEQLCLALDQPAATLASRLLQLELAGELRAEPGLC
;
A
#
# COMPACT_ATOMS: atom_id res chain seq x y z
N PRO A 1 2.65 5.38 19.91
CA PRO A 1 4.09 5.40 19.74
C PRO A 1 4.71 6.67 20.32
N SER A 2 6.01 6.61 20.62
CA SER A 2 6.76 7.76 21.14
C SER A 2 7.08 8.76 20.01
N LEU A 3 7.47 9.98 20.42
CA LEU A 3 7.98 10.99 19.46
C LEU A 3 9.23 10.48 18.74
N HIS A 4 10.12 9.78 19.45
CA HIS A 4 11.31 9.15 18.85
C HIS A 4 10.91 8.12 17.78
N GLY A 5 9.98 7.20 18.10
CA GLY A 5 9.50 6.22 17.11
C GLY A 5 8.88 6.87 15.89
N GLN A 6 8.08 7.92 16.07
CA GLN A 6 7.50 8.66 14.94
C GLN A 6 8.58 9.37 14.10
N SER A 7 9.59 9.99 14.74
CA SER A 7 10.70 10.63 14.05
C SER A 7 11.51 9.62 13.24
N MET A 8 11.80 8.45 13.82
CA MET A 8 12.49 7.37 13.13
C MET A 8 11.68 6.83 11.94
N ALA A 9 10.37 6.59 12.12
CA ALA A 9 9.49 6.15 11.03
C ALA A 9 9.46 7.17 9.87
N HIS A 10 9.40 8.47 10.20
CA HIS A 10 9.47 9.53 9.20
C HIS A 10 10.81 9.52 8.45
N ALA A 11 11.93 9.39 9.16
CA ALA A 11 13.27 9.34 8.56
C ALA A 11 13.44 8.11 7.66
N ILE A 12 12.96 6.93 8.09
CA ILE A 12 12.95 5.71 7.29
C ILE A 12 12.12 5.89 6.02
N GLY A 13 10.91 6.45 6.14
CA GLY A 13 10.05 6.72 4.99
C GLY A 13 10.69 7.65 3.97
N ALA A 14 11.37 8.70 4.45
CA ALA A 14 12.09 9.64 3.59
C ALA A 14 13.32 9.00 2.92
N ALA A 15 14.10 8.18 3.65
CA ALA A 15 15.25 7.48 3.10
C ALA A 15 14.86 6.47 2.02
N LEU A 16 13.83 5.66 2.27
CA LEU A 16 13.28 4.72 1.30
C LEU A 16 12.82 5.43 0.02
N ALA A 17 12.07 6.53 0.16
CA ALA A 17 11.60 7.32 -0.96
C ALA A 17 12.73 7.86 -1.83
N LYS A 18 13.77 8.43 -1.21
CA LYS A 18 14.97 8.95 -1.91
C LYS A 18 15.72 7.84 -2.65
N ALA A 19 15.72 6.62 -2.13
CA ALA A 19 16.34 5.46 -2.77
C ALA A 19 15.42 4.80 -3.83
N GLY A 20 14.21 5.32 -4.06
CA GLY A 20 13.26 4.81 -5.03
C GLY A 20 12.44 3.61 -4.55
N TRP A 21 12.36 3.38 -3.24
CA TRP A 21 11.50 2.37 -2.66
C TRP A 21 10.11 2.94 -2.33
N PRO A 22 9.01 2.29 -2.74
CA PRO A 22 7.68 2.64 -2.24
C PRO A 22 7.56 2.26 -0.76
N VAL A 23 6.84 3.08 0.01
CA VAL A 23 6.58 2.82 1.43
C VAL A 23 5.18 2.27 1.60
N VAL A 24 5.07 0.98 1.93
CA VAL A 24 3.80 0.31 2.20
C VAL A 24 3.49 0.39 3.69
N SER A 25 2.34 0.93 4.08
CA SER A 25 1.88 0.95 5.48
C SER A 25 0.35 1.04 5.56
N GLY A 26 -0.20 1.12 6.77
CA GLY A 26 -1.63 0.99 7.00
C GLY A 26 -2.39 2.29 7.24
N LEU A 27 -1.74 3.42 7.14
CA LEU A 27 -2.30 4.74 7.42
C LEU A 27 -2.87 4.90 8.86
N ALA A 28 -2.52 3.98 9.77
CA ALA A 28 -2.90 4.08 11.18
C ALA A 28 -2.22 5.28 11.85
N GLU A 29 -2.72 5.64 13.03
CA GLU A 29 -2.12 6.70 13.83
C GLU A 29 -0.72 6.32 14.32
N GLY A 30 0.18 7.29 14.32
CA GLY A 30 1.53 7.12 14.84
C GLY A 30 2.54 6.71 13.80
N ILE A 31 3.10 5.49 13.88
CA ILE A 31 4.20 5.01 13.02
C ILE A 31 3.82 5.02 11.54
N ASP A 32 2.65 4.48 11.19
CA ASP A 32 2.20 4.40 9.79
C ASP A 32 2.07 5.80 9.16
N GLY A 33 1.37 6.71 9.87
CA GLY A 33 1.21 8.09 9.41
C GLY A 33 2.54 8.84 9.31
N ALA A 34 3.48 8.59 10.23
CA ALA A 34 4.81 9.19 10.20
C ALA A 34 5.63 8.70 9.00
N ALA A 35 5.61 7.38 8.71
CA ALA A 35 6.29 6.79 7.57
C ALA A 35 5.76 7.35 6.24
N HIS A 36 4.43 7.45 6.09
CA HIS A 36 3.82 8.04 4.91
C HIS A 36 4.17 9.52 4.74
N ARG A 37 4.14 10.31 5.82
CA ARG A 37 4.58 11.72 5.78
C ARG A 37 6.04 11.87 5.37
N GLY A 38 6.94 11.02 5.89
CA GLY A 38 8.34 11.01 5.50
C GLY A 38 8.53 10.67 4.03
N CYS A 39 7.82 9.66 3.54
CA CYS A 39 7.82 9.28 2.13
C CYS A 39 7.34 10.44 1.23
N LEU A 40 6.21 11.06 1.55
CA LEU A 40 5.65 12.18 0.80
C LEU A 40 6.57 13.40 0.81
N ALA A 41 7.15 13.74 1.97
CA ALA A 41 8.06 14.88 2.10
C ALA A 41 9.32 14.73 1.24
N ALA A 42 9.73 13.50 0.96
CA ALA A 42 10.85 13.19 0.07
C ALA A 42 10.45 12.99 -1.40
N GLY A 43 9.21 13.30 -1.79
CA GLY A 43 8.70 13.11 -3.15
C GLY A 43 8.51 11.64 -3.53
N GLY A 44 8.36 10.75 -2.56
CA GLY A 44 8.19 9.33 -2.78
C GLY A 44 6.75 8.93 -3.12
N ARG A 45 6.57 7.63 -3.34
CA ARG A 45 5.28 7.03 -3.73
C ARG A 45 4.79 6.08 -2.65
N PRO A 46 4.00 6.58 -1.67
CA PRO A 46 3.47 5.75 -0.59
C PRO A 46 2.37 4.82 -1.10
N VAL A 47 2.24 3.66 -0.46
CA VAL A 47 1.13 2.72 -0.66
C VAL A 47 0.43 2.52 0.68
N ALA A 48 -0.81 3.00 0.80
CA ALA A 48 -1.60 2.77 2.00
C ALA A 48 -2.57 1.61 1.78
N VAL A 49 -2.41 0.56 2.55
CA VAL A 49 -3.35 -0.54 2.60
C VAL A 49 -4.35 -0.26 3.72
N LEU A 50 -5.63 -0.15 3.41
CA LEU A 50 -6.66 0.29 4.35
C LEU A 50 -7.45 -0.88 4.92
N GLY A 51 -7.84 -0.79 6.19
CA GLY A 51 -8.82 -1.70 6.81
C GLY A 51 -10.26 -1.19 6.68
N THR A 52 -10.48 -0.19 5.82
CA THR A 52 -11.76 0.46 5.55
C THR A 52 -11.98 0.57 4.04
N PRO A 53 -13.21 0.76 3.55
CA PRO A 53 -13.45 1.21 2.18
C PRO A 53 -12.66 2.49 1.85
N LEU A 54 -12.32 2.69 0.58
CA LEU A 54 -11.47 3.81 0.13
C LEU A 54 -12.04 5.19 0.47
N GLU A 55 -13.37 5.34 0.43
CA GLU A 55 -14.07 6.57 0.77
C GLU A 55 -14.16 6.84 2.27
N ARG A 56 -13.81 5.84 3.11
CA ARG A 56 -13.89 5.95 4.57
C ARG A 56 -12.53 6.26 5.17
N VAL A 57 -12.37 7.49 5.64
CA VAL A 57 -11.13 7.91 6.32
C VAL A 57 -11.07 7.38 7.75
N TYR A 58 -9.97 6.72 8.10
CA TYR A 58 -9.67 6.28 9.46
C TYR A 58 -8.15 6.32 9.75
N PRO A 59 -7.72 6.97 10.84
CA PRO A 59 -8.51 7.83 11.72
C PRO A 59 -8.97 9.12 11.00
N ARG A 60 -10.04 9.75 11.49
CA ARG A 60 -10.66 10.90 10.78
C ARG A 60 -9.71 12.06 10.52
N HIS A 61 -8.78 12.31 11.42
CA HIS A 61 -7.79 13.39 11.28
C HIS A 61 -6.69 13.09 10.23
N HIS A 62 -6.64 11.88 9.67
CA HIS A 62 -5.77 11.53 8.55
C HIS A 62 -6.40 11.80 7.17
N ALA A 63 -7.52 12.54 7.09
CA ALA A 63 -8.19 12.82 5.81
C ALA A 63 -7.25 13.44 4.77
N GLU A 64 -6.50 14.47 5.16
CA GLU A 64 -5.55 15.11 4.27
C GLU A 64 -4.38 14.18 3.90
N LEU A 65 -3.88 13.41 4.87
CA LEU A 65 -2.82 12.44 4.61
C LEU A 65 -3.29 11.33 3.64
N GLN A 66 -4.50 10.80 3.83
CA GLN A 66 -5.08 9.80 2.91
C GLN A 66 -5.23 10.38 1.50
N ARG A 67 -5.70 11.62 1.38
CA ARG A 67 -5.80 12.31 0.08
C ARG A 67 -4.42 12.45 -0.58
N GLN A 68 -3.39 12.90 0.16
CA GLN A 68 -2.03 13.04 -0.37
C GLN A 68 -1.44 11.70 -0.82
N VAL A 69 -1.63 10.63 -0.03
CA VAL A 69 -1.21 9.28 -0.41
C VAL A 69 -1.92 8.85 -1.69
N GLY A 70 -3.23 9.09 -1.83
CA GLY A 70 -3.98 8.75 -3.03
C GLY A 70 -3.54 9.51 -4.28
N VAL A 71 -3.06 10.75 -4.13
CA VAL A 71 -2.56 11.58 -5.25
C VAL A 71 -1.15 11.20 -5.68
N SER A 72 -0.25 10.99 -4.70
CA SER A 72 1.19 10.76 -4.97
C SER A 72 1.58 9.29 -5.06
N GLY A 73 0.71 8.39 -4.63
CA GLY A 73 0.96 6.96 -4.50
C GLY A 73 -0.28 6.12 -4.79
N LEU A 74 -0.61 5.22 -3.87
CA LEU A 74 -1.72 4.29 -4.05
C LEU A 74 -2.48 4.05 -2.74
N LEU A 75 -3.82 3.98 -2.82
CA LEU A 75 -4.69 3.45 -1.78
C LEU A 75 -5.20 2.08 -2.20
N VAL A 76 -5.10 1.10 -1.31
CA VAL A 76 -5.54 -0.29 -1.53
C VAL A 76 -6.52 -0.68 -0.43
N SER A 77 -7.62 -1.29 -0.79
CA SER A 77 -8.59 -1.86 0.16
C SER A 77 -9.23 -3.12 -0.40
N GLU A 78 -9.50 -4.10 0.46
CA GLU A 78 -10.32 -5.27 0.13
C GLU A 78 -11.82 -5.03 0.37
N HIS A 79 -12.19 -3.85 0.89
CA HIS A 79 -13.56 -3.53 1.24
C HIS A 79 -14.18 -2.65 0.17
N GLY A 80 -15.27 -3.13 -0.42
CA GLY A 80 -16.03 -2.36 -1.41
C GLY A 80 -16.73 -1.12 -0.79
N PRO A 81 -17.18 -0.19 -1.64
CA PRO A 81 -17.90 1.00 -1.20
C PRO A 81 -19.08 0.68 -0.29
N GLY A 82 -19.24 1.46 0.79
CA GLY A 82 -20.33 1.28 1.76
C GLY A 82 -20.15 0.13 2.74
N ALA A 83 -19.10 -0.69 2.64
CA ALA A 83 -18.89 -1.80 3.56
C ALA A 83 -18.73 -1.31 5.03
N PRO A 84 -19.25 -2.05 6.01
CA PRO A 84 -19.14 -1.68 7.42
C PRO A 84 -17.66 -1.80 7.89
N VAL A 85 -17.24 -0.87 8.71
CA VAL A 85 -15.89 -0.90 9.33
C VAL A 85 -15.94 -1.75 10.60
N LYS A 86 -15.07 -2.77 10.69
CA LYS A 86 -14.96 -3.68 11.84
C LYS A 86 -13.51 -3.70 12.34
N ALA A 87 -13.32 -3.85 13.65
CA ALA A 87 -11.98 -3.90 14.25
C ALA A 87 -11.08 -5.01 13.65
N GLY A 88 -11.65 -6.17 13.34
CA GLY A 88 -10.92 -7.28 12.71
C GLY A 88 -10.34 -6.97 11.33
N HIS A 89 -10.91 -6.02 10.59
CA HIS A 89 -10.43 -5.65 9.26
C HIS A 89 -9.02 -5.06 9.31
N PHE A 90 -8.68 -4.31 10.37
CA PHE A 90 -7.35 -3.73 10.53
C PHE A 90 -6.27 -4.79 10.75
N ALA A 91 -6.59 -5.85 11.50
CA ALA A 91 -5.67 -6.98 11.68
C ALA A 91 -5.56 -7.84 10.41
N ALA A 92 -6.69 -8.15 9.77
CA ALA A 92 -6.73 -8.94 8.55
C ALA A 92 -5.96 -8.28 7.40
N ARG A 93 -6.06 -6.94 7.26
CA ARG A 93 -5.37 -6.13 6.27
C ARG A 93 -3.85 -6.26 6.33
N ASN A 94 -3.27 -6.48 7.51
CA ASN A 94 -1.82 -6.50 7.69
C ASN A 94 -1.12 -7.56 6.82
N ARG A 95 -1.79 -8.65 6.47
CA ARG A 95 -1.26 -9.65 5.53
C ARG A 95 -0.96 -9.07 4.16
N LEU A 96 -1.79 -8.13 3.69
CA LEU A 96 -1.57 -7.48 2.40
C LEU A 96 -0.35 -6.55 2.43
N GLN A 97 -0.10 -5.87 3.56
CA GLN A 97 1.11 -5.07 3.70
C GLN A 97 2.36 -5.93 3.56
N VAL A 98 2.36 -7.12 4.17
CA VAL A 98 3.50 -8.05 4.11
C VAL A 98 3.66 -8.62 2.70
N VAL A 99 2.58 -9.06 2.06
CA VAL A 99 2.63 -9.62 0.69
C VAL A 99 3.10 -8.60 -0.35
N LEU A 100 2.78 -7.33 -0.15
CA LEU A 100 3.22 -6.25 -1.05
C LEU A 100 4.65 -5.75 -0.76
N ALA A 101 5.29 -6.22 0.31
CA ALA A 101 6.58 -5.74 0.75
C ALA A 101 7.74 -6.63 0.27
N SER A 102 8.89 -6.02 0.01
CA SER A 102 10.16 -6.71 -0.18
C SER A 102 10.96 -6.88 1.13
N GLY A 103 10.49 -6.28 2.21
CA GLY A 103 11.04 -6.35 3.55
C GLY A 103 10.19 -5.56 4.53
N VAL A 104 10.33 -5.85 5.82
CA VAL A 104 9.52 -5.26 6.89
C VAL A 104 10.41 -4.53 7.90
N VAL A 105 10.01 -3.32 8.27
CA VAL A 105 10.66 -2.56 9.34
C VAL A 105 9.66 -2.36 10.49
N LEU A 106 9.97 -2.90 11.64
CA LEU A 106 9.22 -2.67 12.87
C LEU A 106 9.90 -1.57 13.69
N VAL A 107 9.26 -0.42 13.81
CA VAL A 107 9.85 0.73 14.52
C VAL A 107 9.58 0.67 16.01
N GLU A 108 8.31 0.59 16.41
CA GLU A 108 7.93 0.56 17.83
C GLU A 108 6.59 -0.14 17.99
N CYS A 109 6.52 -1.15 18.87
CA CYS A 109 5.25 -1.74 19.23
C CYS A 109 5.25 -2.33 20.65
N PRO A 110 4.12 -2.29 21.37
CA PRO A 110 3.95 -2.99 22.64
C PRO A 110 3.81 -4.51 22.44
N LEU A 111 3.88 -5.29 23.53
CA LEU A 111 3.76 -6.76 23.50
C LEU A 111 2.44 -7.27 22.92
N LYS A 112 1.36 -6.51 23.05
CA LYS A 112 0.04 -6.84 22.49
C LYS A 112 -0.25 -5.90 21.32
N SER A 113 0.42 -6.13 20.20
CA SER A 113 0.27 -5.29 18.99
C SER A 113 -0.04 -6.13 17.76
N GLY A 114 -0.94 -5.66 16.91
CA GLY A 114 -1.18 -6.23 15.59
C GLY A 114 0.07 -6.21 14.69
N ALA A 115 1.03 -5.31 14.95
CA ALA A 115 2.28 -5.26 14.21
C ALA A 115 3.15 -6.52 14.43
N LEU A 116 3.03 -7.20 15.57
CA LEU A 116 3.72 -8.48 15.80
C LEU A 116 3.20 -9.60 14.89
N LEU A 117 1.92 -9.57 14.53
CA LEU A 117 1.38 -10.52 13.53
C LEU A 117 2.02 -10.29 12.16
N SER A 118 2.26 -9.03 11.78
CA SER A 118 2.96 -8.72 10.54
C SER A 118 4.41 -9.23 10.55
N THR A 119 5.10 -9.13 11.70
CA THR A 119 6.47 -9.66 11.81
C THR A 119 6.52 -11.18 11.78
N GLU A 120 5.53 -11.86 12.36
CA GLU A 120 5.41 -13.32 12.28
C GLU A 120 5.14 -13.77 10.85
N LEU A 121 4.26 -13.07 10.14
CA LEU A 121 3.97 -13.37 8.73
C LEU A 121 5.21 -13.12 7.85
N ALA A 122 5.90 -11.99 8.05
CA ALA A 122 7.15 -11.70 7.34
C ALA A 122 8.20 -12.80 7.55
N TRP A 123 8.27 -13.34 8.77
CA TRP A 123 9.15 -14.48 9.06
C TRP A 123 8.77 -15.74 8.31
N ARG A 124 7.48 -16.07 8.24
CA ARG A 124 6.97 -17.23 7.47
C ARG A 124 7.24 -17.09 5.99
N GLU A 125 7.09 -15.87 5.46
CA GLU A 125 7.35 -15.53 4.05
C GLU A 125 8.84 -15.29 3.75
N GLN A 126 9.72 -15.52 4.75
CA GLN A 126 11.18 -15.34 4.62
C GLN A 126 11.61 -13.93 4.18
N LEU A 127 10.78 -12.91 4.47
CA LEU A 127 11.13 -11.53 4.17
C LEU A 127 12.16 -10.99 5.17
N PRO A 128 13.09 -10.14 4.72
CA PRO A 128 13.98 -9.41 5.60
C PRO A 128 13.17 -8.60 6.63
N LEU A 129 13.57 -8.69 7.90
CA LEU A 129 12.92 -8.00 9.01
C LEU A 129 13.94 -7.23 9.83
N TRP A 130 13.76 -5.92 9.90
CA TRP A 130 14.55 -5.03 10.75
C TRP A 130 13.72 -4.46 11.87
N VAL A 131 14.34 -4.26 13.01
CA VAL A 131 13.68 -3.74 14.22
C VAL A 131 14.49 -2.56 14.76
N VAL A 132 13.80 -1.44 14.99
CA VAL A 132 14.40 -0.27 15.61
C VAL A 132 14.43 -0.47 17.13
N PRO A 133 15.59 -0.31 17.78
CA PRO A 133 15.69 -0.40 19.24
C PRO A 133 15.07 0.82 19.92
N ALA A 134 14.60 0.62 21.12
CA ALA A 134 14.10 1.68 21.98
C ALA A 134 14.54 1.44 23.43
N ASP A 135 14.30 2.42 24.31
CA ASP A 135 14.71 2.37 25.70
C ASP A 135 14.22 1.10 26.41
N ALA A 136 15.07 0.50 27.21
CA ALA A 136 14.73 -0.64 28.04
C ALA A 136 13.60 -0.27 29.04
N GLY A 137 12.67 -1.21 29.24
CA GLY A 137 11.53 -0.99 30.14
C GLY A 137 10.40 -0.14 29.58
N LYS A 138 10.54 0.43 28.36
CA LYS A 138 9.50 1.22 27.74
C LYS A 138 8.34 0.33 27.24
N ALA A 139 7.18 0.48 27.86
CA ALA A 139 6.01 -0.37 27.56
C ALA A 139 5.57 -0.32 26.08
N SER A 140 5.64 0.87 25.43
CA SER A 140 5.28 1.04 24.02
C SER A 140 6.24 0.36 23.03
N ALA A 141 7.45 -0.02 23.48
CA ALA A 141 8.49 -0.68 22.68
C ALA A 141 8.80 -2.10 23.18
N ALA A 142 8.08 -2.60 24.18
CA ALA A 142 8.37 -3.90 24.76
C ALA A 142 8.27 -5.06 23.74
N GLY A 143 7.40 -4.95 22.73
CA GLY A 143 7.28 -5.93 21.66
C GLY A 143 8.45 -5.87 20.69
N SER A 144 8.84 -4.68 20.23
CA SER A 144 9.99 -4.50 19.34
C SER A 144 11.30 -4.91 20.04
N ASN A 145 11.54 -4.47 21.28
CA ASN A 145 12.73 -4.87 22.04
C ASN A 145 12.80 -6.38 22.29
N ARG A 146 11.66 -7.06 22.51
CA ARG A 146 11.63 -8.52 22.62
C ARG A 146 12.09 -9.22 21.34
N LEU A 147 11.70 -8.72 20.18
CA LEU A 147 12.17 -9.29 18.89
C LEU A 147 13.68 -9.11 18.71
N LEU A 148 14.24 -7.97 19.15
CA LEU A 148 15.69 -7.76 19.14
C LEU A 148 16.41 -8.77 20.06
N ALA A 149 15.88 -9.01 21.25
CA ALA A 149 16.40 -10.03 22.17
C ALA A 149 16.32 -11.45 21.60
N GLN A 150 15.46 -11.69 20.62
CA GLN A 150 15.34 -12.95 19.88
C GLN A 150 16.26 -13.02 18.65
N GLY A 151 17.17 -12.05 18.46
CA GLY A 151 18.16 -12.05 17.38
C GLY A 151 17.66 -11.48 16.06
N ARG A 152 16.60 -10.65 16.05
CA ARG A 152 16.18 -9.96 14.83
C ARG A 152 17.15 -8.85 14.48
N SER A 153 17.28 -8.55 13.18
CA SER A 153 18.21 -7.52 12.69
C SER A 153 17.91 -6.15 13.27
N VAL A 154 18.91 -5.51 13.83
CA VAL A 154 18.81 -4.17 14.42
C VAL A 154 18.91 -3.13 13.31
N LEU A 155 18.04 -2.11 13.36
CA LEU A 155 18.14 -0.92 12.51
C LEU A 155 18.39 0.30 13.37
N LEU A 156 19.61 0.84 13.30
CA LEU A 156 20.01 2.03 14.04
C LEU A 156 19.89 3.31 13.21
N ASP A 157 20.18 3.21 11.91
CA ASP A 157 20.16 4.33 10.98
C ASP A 157 19.43 3.95 9.69
N PRO A 158 18.49 4.79 9.19
CA PRO A 158 17.87 4.57 7.90
C PRO A 158 18.84 4.36 6.74
N ALA A 159 20.05 4.95 6.79
CA ALA A 159 21.07 4.74 5.78
C ALA A 159 21.56 3.28 5.72
N ASP A 160 21.59 2.56 6.86
CA ASP A 160 21.96 1.15 6.91
C ASP A 160 20.96 0.30 6.17
N LEU A 161 19.67 0.62 6.29
CA LEU A 161 18.60 -0.05 5.55
C LEU A 161 18.81 0.11 4.04
N ILE A 162 19.08 1.33 3.60
CA ILE A 162 19.30 1.61 2.17
C ILE A 162 20.55 0.91 1.64
N ARG A 163 21.64 0.84 2.43
CA ARG A 163 22.84 0.09 2.04
C ARG A 163 22.55 -1.41 1.84
N GLN A 164 21.68 -1.99 2.64
CA GLN A 164 21.30 -3.41 2.52
C GLN A 164 20.33 -3.67 1.39
N LEU A 165 19.36 -2.77 1.16
CA LEU A 165 18.34 -2.92 0.11
C LEU A 165 18.86 -2.54 -1.29
N GLY A 166 19.80 -1.60 -1.36
CA GLY A 166 20.21 -0.99 -2.63
C GLY A 166 19.14 -0.05 -3.22
N PRO A 167 19.27 0.32 -4.50
CA PRO A 167 18.31 1.18 -5.18
C PRO A 167 16.96 0.46 -5.34
N GLY A 168 15.88 1.20 -5.11
CA GLY A 168 14.52 0.68 -5.22
C GLY A 168 14.03 0.60 -6.67
N PRO A 169 12.91 -0.11 -6.89
CA PRO A 169 12.35 -0.34 -8.23
C PRO A 169 11.92 0.96 -8.93
N LEU A 170 11.74 2.05 -8.19
CA LEU A 170 11.31 3.35 -8.72
C LEU A 170 12.48 4.36 -8.83
N ALA A 171 13.72 3.96 -8.55
CA ALA A 171 14.87 4.86 -8.56
C ALA A 171 15.08 5.58 -9.90
N ALA A 172 14.77 4.92 -11.01
CA ALA A 172 14.87 5.49 -12.35
C ALA A 172 13.74 6.50 -12.71
N LEU A 173 12.66 6.56 -11.92
CA LEU A 173 11.50 7.41 -12.23
C LEU A 173 11.62 8.84 -11.67
N GLY A 174 12.65 9.11 -10.86
CA GLY A 174 12.78 10.39 -10.15
C GLY A 174 11.70 10.61 -9.08
N PRO A 175 11.74 11.76 -8.38
CA PRO A 175 10.71 12.14 -7.41
C PRO A 175 9.34 12.16 -8.09
N ALA A 176 8.30 11.77 -7.35
CA ALA A 176 6.94 12.00 -7.82
C ALA A 176 6.75 13.51 -7.93
N GLU A 177 6.63 14.03 -9.15
CA GLU A 177 6.06 15.37 -9.31
C GLU A 177 4.75 15.38 -8.56
N ALA A 178 4.43 16.47 -7.88
CA ALA A 178 3.12 16.69 -7.28
C ALA A 178 2.09 16.69 -8.43
N ALA A 179 1.81 15.50 -8.92
CA ALA A 179 0.78 15.30 -9.91
C ALA A 179 -0.51 15.71 -9.20
N GLY A 180 -1.06 16.84 -9.61
CA GLY A 180 -2.48 17.08 -9.38
C GLY A 180 -3.24 15.81 -9.77
N PRO A 181 -4.51 15.66 -9.35
CA PRO A 181 -5.27 14.46 -9.63
C PRO A 181 -5.01 14.08 -11.09
N ARG A 182 -4.27 13.01 -11.32
CA ARG A 182 -4.20 12.45 -12.66
C ARG A 182 -5.66 12.18 -12.99
N ARG A 183 -6.26 13.08 -13.74
CA ARG A 183 -7.40 12.68 -14.54
C ARG A 183 -6.85 11.47 -15.28
N LEU A 184 -7.36 10.30 -14.96
CA LEU A 184 -7.28 9.16 -15.87
C LEU A 184 -7.49 9.81 -17.23
N ALA A 185 -6.45 9.79 -18.06
CA ALA A 185 -6.56 10.38 -19.41
C ALA A 185 -7.90 9.85 -19.90
N ALA A 186 -8.83 10.75 -20.22
CA ALA A 186 -10.18 10.33 -20.54
C ALA A 186 -10.02 9.19 -21.51
N VAL A 187 -10.32 7.98 -21.06
CA VAL A 187 -10.25 6.79 -21.89
C VAL A 187 -11.17 7.21 -23.02
N ARG A 188 -10.62 7.46 -24.21
CA ARG A 188 -11.46 7.73 -25.37
C ARG A 188 -12.36 6.53 -25.43
N PRO A 189 -13.69 6.72 -25.35
CA PRO A 189 -14.59 5.58 -25.34
C PRO A 189 -14.19 4.67 -26.48
N ASP A 190 -13.89 3.42 -26.17
CA ASP A 190 -13.54 2.43 -27.17
C ASP A 190 -14.83 2.08 -27.91
N LEU A 191 -15.22 2.96 -28.83
CA LEU A 191 -16.50 2.92 -29.52
C LEU A 191 -16.73 1.59 -30.21
N GLU A 192 -15.69 1.00 -30.78
CA GLU A 192 -15.75 -0.30 -31.42
C GLU A 192 -16.12 -1.40 -30.43
N LEU A 193 -15.44 -1.44 -29.29
CA LEU A 193 -15.69 -2.41 -28.24
C LEU A 193 -17.04 -2.14 -27.56
N MET A 194 -17.40 -0.88 -27.31
CA MET A 194 -18.71 -0.53 -26.72
C MET A 194 -19.86 -0.90 -27.65
N VAL A 195 -19.73 -0.72 -28.93
CA VAL A 195 -20.74 -1.16 -29.92
C VAL A 195 -20.83 -2.68 -29.96
N ALA A 196 -19.70 -3.40 -29.90
CA ALA A 196 -19.68 -4.85 -29.87
C ALA A 196 -20.26 -5.44 -28.57
N VAL A 197 -20.07 -4.76 -27.43
CA VAL A 197 -20.68 -5.13 -26.14
C VAL A 197 -22.21 -4.95 -26.21
N GLY A 198 -22.70 -3.86 -26.84
CA GLY A 198 -24.12 -3.58 -26.97
C GLY A 198 -24.86 -3.58 -25.63
N GLN A 199 -25.90 -4.42 -25.49
CA GLN A 199 -26.67 -4.62 -24.25
C GLN A 199 -26.14 -5.78 -23.39
N GLY A 200 -25.05 -6.40 -23.79
CA GLY A 200 -24.36 -7.49 -23.10
C GLY A 200 -23.75 -8.48 -24.08
N ALA A 201 -22.48 -8.82 -23.87
CA ALA A 201 -21.76 -9.81 -24.66
C ALA A 201 -20.75 -10.56 -23.78
N SER A 202 -20.55 -11.85 -24.03
CA SER A 202 -19.50 -12.62 -23.39
C SER A 202 -18.13 -12.30 -24.03
N LEU A 203 -17.04 -12.56 -23.27
CA LEU A 203 -15.69 -12.37 -23.80
C LEU A 203 -15.46 -13.18 -25.09
N GLU A 204 -15.99 -14.40 -25.16
CA GLU A 204 -15.89 -15.26 -26.35
C GLU A 204 -16.59 -14.65 -27.57
N GLN A 205 -17.80 -14.09 -27.37
CA GLN A 205 -18.52 -13.40 -28.43
C GLN A 205 -17.76 -12.17 -28.95
N LEU A 206 -17.12 -11.42 -28.03
CA LEU A 206 -16.31 -10.27 -28.39
C LEU A 206 -15.03 -10.67 -29.14
N CYS A 207 -14.39 -11.79 -28.76
CA CYS A 207 -13.24 -12.32 -29.48
C CYS A 207 -13.58 -12.65 -30.95
N LEU A 208 -14.74 -13.26 -31.17
CA LEU A 208 -15.22 -13.59 -32.50
C LEU A 208 -15.62 -12.36 -33.31
N ALA A 209 -16.32 -11.40 -32.66
CA ALA A 209 -16.83 -10.21 -33.35
C ALA A 209 -15.73 -9.23 -33.78
N LEU A 210 -14.65 -9.12 -32.96
CA LEU A 210 -13.57 -8.15 -33.18
C LEU A 210 -12.28 -8.77 -33.72
N ASP A 211 -12.26 -10.08 -33.91
CA ASP A 211 -11.08 -10.86 -34.33
C ASP A 211 -9.83 -10.53 -33.50
N GLN A 212 -10.00 -10.48 -32.18
CA GLN A 212 -8.93 -10.12 -31.24
C GLN A 212 -8.75 -11.17 -30.15
N PRO A 213 -7.49 -11.35 -29.66
CA PRO A 213 -7.20 -12.28 -28.58
C PRO A 213 -7.89 -11.87 -27.25
N ALA A 214 -8.37 -12.87 -26.51
CA ALA A 214 -9.06 -12.67 -25.22
C ALA A 214 -8.27 -11.80 -24.25
N ALA A 215 -6.94 -11.96 -24.16
CA ALA A 215 -6.09 -11.17 -23.27
C ALA A 215 -6.10 -9.66 -23.61
N THR A 216 -6.13 -9.33 -24.90
CA THR A 216 -6.21 -7.93 -25.38
C THR A 216 -7.56 -7.33 -25.06
N LEU A 217 -8.65 -8.06 -25.33
CA LEU A 217 -10.01 -7.60 -25.05
C LEU A 217 -10.28 -7.50 -23.56
N ALA A 218 -9.80 -8.44 -22.75
CA ALA A 218 -9.92 -8.38 -21.28
C ALA A 218 -9.26 -7.11 -20.72
N SER A 219 -8.08 -6.73 -21.22
CA SER A 219 -7.42 -5.49 -20.82
C SER A 219 -8.20 -4.23 -21.20
N ARG A 220 -8.78 -4.21 -22.40
CA ARG A 220 -9.62 -3.09 -22.88
C ARG A 220 -10.93 -2.99 -22.10
N LEU A 221 -11.61 -4.12 -21.82
CA LEU A 221 -12.81 -4.18 -21.01
C LEU A 221 -12.56 -3.70 -19.57
N LEU A 222 -11.47 -4.15 -18.97
CA LEU A 222 -11.08 -3.70 -17.61
C LEU A 222 -10.86 -2.18 -17.56
N GLN A 223 -10.25 -1.58 -18.58
CA GLN A 223 -10.07 -0.13 -18.66
C GLN A 223 -11.41 0.61 -18.73
N LEU A 224 -12.37 0.12 -19.51
CA LEU A 224 -13.71 0.69 -19.61
C LEU A 224 -14.51 0.50 -18.32
N GLU A 225 -14.37 -0.64 -17.64
CA GLU A 225 -14.99 -0.89 -16.34
C GLU A 225 -14.43 0.05 -15.26
N LEU A 226 -13.10 0.24 -15.22
CA LEU A 226 -12.45 1.18 -14.29
C LEU A 226 -12.82 2.64 -14.60
N ALA A 227 -13.14 2.96 -15.86
CA ALA A 227 -13.65 4.27 -16.25
C ALA A 227 -15.14 4.46 -15.93
N GLY A 228 -15.86 3.39 -15.54
CA GLY A 228 -17.29 3.43 -15.27
C GLY A 228 -18.18 3.39 -16.51
N GLU A 229 -17.60 3.11 -17.67
CA GLU A 229 -18.30 3.04 -18.97
C GLU A 229 -18.98 1.66 -19.18
N LEU A 230 -18.47 0.63 -18.54
CA LEU A 230 -19.02 -0.73 -18.56
C LEU A 230 -19.13 -1.29 -17.14
N ARG A 231 -19.92 -2.35 -16.99
CA ARG A 231 -20.02 -3.13 -15.78
C ARG A 231 -19.94 -4.61 -16.11
N ALA A 232 -19.01 -5.33 -15.47
CA ALA A 232 -19.01 -6.78 -15.53
C ALA A 232 -20.14 -7.33 -14.66
N GLU A 233 -20.99 -8.16 -15.26
CA GLU A 233 -21.95 -8.96 -14.51
C GLU A 233 -21.39 -10.37 -14.32
N PRO A 234 -21.57 -11.00 -13.13
CA PRO A 234 -21.19 -12.40 -12.95
C PRO A 234 -21.95 -13.24 -13.97
N GLY A 235 -21.21 -13.82 -14.91
CA GLY A 235 -21.81 -14.67 -15.92
C GLY A 235 -22.50 -15.86 -15.29
N LEU A 236 -23.69 -16.18 -15.74
CA LEU A 236 -24.26 -17.51 -15.60
C LEU A 236 -23.40 -18.42 -16.48
N CYS A 237 -22.52 -19.23 -15.86
CA CYS A 237 -21.88 -20.37 -16.50
C CYS A 237 -22.86 -21.52 -16.63
#